data_cb8b21a340e6471e25b27d2b0ee2425c
#
_entry.id   cb8b21a340e6471e25b27d2b0ee2425c
#
_cell.length_a   1.000
_cell.length_b   1.000
_cell.length_c   1.000
_cell.angle_alpha   90.00
_cell.angle_beta   90.00
_cell.angle_gamma   90.00
#
_symmetry.space_group_name_H-M   'P 1'
#
loop_
_entity.id
_entity.type
_entity.pdbx_description
1 polymer ?
#
loop_
_entity_poly.entity_id
_entity_poly.type
_entity_poly.pdbx_seq_one_letter_code
_entity_poly.pdbx_strand_id
1 'polypeptide(L)'
;MKLAGSRKINAGLLSLLFISYSSFATYAYAQSLDSVSHIHHIKVVENKVFVLTHEGLYELVGKNKMNLVGKDKFDVMGFTTLGKALVASGHPSKGSKMPNPIGLVKSIDGGSTWKAISLVGEVDFHFLEGSGNDLYGADAQTGNLMYSKNSGKTWSSLGMNTYTDIALSPATSGMAIAIKNSELLLTKNAFKSTTKIKNALKFTQIEWRNSGLYALSGTSLYNSSDSGKTWKELNTFKGAPGILSASDQLMLVTVGADIYTSSDAGRKFKMIS
;
A
#
# COMPACT_ATOMS: atom_id res chain seq x y z
N MET A 1 -24.20 85.55 -22.97
CA MET A 1 -23.67 85.20 -24.32
C MET A 1 -22.69 84.07 -24.21
N LYS A 2 -22.84 83.10 -25.06
CA LYS A 2 -22.06 81.85 -25.25
C LYS A 2 -22.55 80.61 -24.56
N LEU A 3 -23.03 79.74 -25.41
CA LEU A 3 -23.51 78.42 -25.27
C LEU A 3 -22.38 77.42 -24.89
N ALA A 4 -22.67 76.53 -23.99
CA ALA A 4 -21.84 75.34 -23.69
C ALA A 4 -22.42 74.09 -24.38
N GLY A 5 -21.64 73.51 -25.28
CA GLY A 5 -22.01 72.28 -25.99
C GLY A 5 -21.89 71.04 -25.15
N SER A 6 -22.93 70.23 -25.12
CA SER A 6 -22.96 68.95 -24.51
C SER A 6 -22.31 67.88 -25.39
N ARG A 7 -21.25 67.24 -24.94
CA ARG A 7 -20.68 66.03 -25.55
C ARG A 7 -21.42 64.78 -25.02
N LYS A 8 -22.08 64.08 -25.92
CA LYS A 8 -22.63 62.73 -25.67
C LYS A 8 -21.50 61.74 -25.61
N ILE A 9 -21.42 61.00 -24.50
CA ILE A 9 -20.53 59.89 -24.33
C ILE A 9 -21.33 58.63 -24.76
N ASN A 10 -20.87 57.95 -25.80
CA ASN A 10 -21.38 56.64 -26.22
C ASN A 10 -20.82 55.60 -25.28
N ALA A 11 -21.68 54.95 -24.49
CA ALA A 11 -21.34 53.76 -23.73
C ALA A 11 -21.38 52.56 -24.68
N GLY A 12 -20.21 52.07 -25.05
CA GLY A 12 -20.06 50.78 -25.74
C GLY A 12 -20.33 49.66 -24.78
N LEU A 13 -21.33 48.86 -25.07
CA LEU A 13 -21.65 47.62 -24.36
C LEU A 13 -20.57 46.58 -24.68
N LEU A 14 -19.67 46.32 -23.73
CA LEU A 14 -18.71 45.20 -23.81
C LEU A 14 -19.41 43.94 -23.30
N SER A 15 -19.92 43.10 -24.21
CA SER A 15 -20.48 41.79 -23.85
C SER A 15 -19.34 40.85 -23.52
N LEU A 16 -19.12 40.59 -22.23
CA LEU A 16 -18.26 39.50 -21.73
C LEU A 16 -18.95 38.16 -21.99
N LEU A 17 -18.44 37.45 -22.98
CA LEU A 17 -18.77 36.03 -23.17
C LEU A 17 -18.13 35.22 -22.03
N PHE A 18 -18.91 34.79 -21.03
CA PHE A 18 -18.52 33.78 -20.09
C PHE A 18 -18.55 32.40 -20.79
N ILE A 19 -17.40 31.91 -21.22
CA ILE A 19 -17.26 30.54 -21.64
C ILE A 19 -17.18 29.71 -20.33
N SER A 20 -18.31 29.12 -19.92
CA SER A 20 -18.33 28.14 -18.86
C SER A 20 -17.68 26.85 -19.38
N TYR A 21 -16.42 26.62 -18.97
CA TYR A 21 -15.83 25.31 -19.10
C TYR A 21 -16.56 24.36 -18.11
N SER A 22 -17.57 23.66 -18.57
CA SER A 22 -18.09 22.49 -17.89
C SER A 22 -17.02 21.40 -18.00
N SER A 23 -16.22 21.23 -16.97
CA SER A 23 -15.40 20.05 -16.79
C SER A 23 -16.34 18.84 -16.67
N PHE A 24 -16.51 18.10 -17.77
CA PHE A 24 -17.09 16.77 -17.71
C PHE A 24 -16.12 15.91 -16.90
N ALA A 25 -16.39 15.77 -15.60
CA ALA A 25 -15.81 14.71 -14.82
C ALA A 25 -16.31 13.40 -15.45
N THR A 26 -15.44 12.72 -16.17
CA THR A 26 -15.68 11.34 -16.59
C THR A 26 -15.76 10.52 -15.32
N TYR A 27 -16.96 10.22 -14.85
CA TYR A 27 -17.17 9.23 -13.80
C TYR A 27 -16.69 7.90 -14.36
N ALA A 28 -15.50 7.47 -13.95
CA ALA A 28 -15.08 6.11 -14.15
C ALA A 28 -16.10 5.24 -13.39
N TYR A 29 -16.82 4.38 -14.10
CA TYR A 29 -17.73 3.43 -13.46
C TYR A 29 -16.91 2.54 -12.54
N ALA A 30 -17.30 2.48 -11.25
CA ALA A 30 -16.69 1.58 -10.30
C ALA A 30 -16.87 0.13 -10.79
N GLN A 31 -15.77 -0.61 -10.84
CA GLN A 31 -15.79 -2.03 -11.19
C GLN A 31 -16.14 -2.88 -9.96
N SER A 32 -16.71 -4.08 -10.19
CA SER A 32 -16.86 -5.06 -9.13
C SER A 32 -15.51 -5.69 -8.77
N LEU A 33 -15.31 -6.00 -7.50
CA LEU A 33 -14.16 -6.78 -7.04
C LEU A 33 -14.08 -8.14 -7.76
N ASP A 34 -15.23 -8.74 -8.08
CA ASP A 34 -15.32 -10.02 -8.80
C ASP A 34 -14.96 -9.91 -10.29
N SER A 35 -14.77 -8.70 -10.82
CA SER A 35 -14.48 -8.49 -12.25
C SER A 35 -13.00 -8.60 -12.59
N VAL A 36 -12.08 -8.62 -11.60
CA VAL A 36 -10.65 -8.79 -11.84
C VAL A 36 -10.28 -10.27 -11.87
N SER A 37 -9.31 -10.61 -12.72
CA SER A 37 -8.93 -12.01 -12.95
C SER A 37 -8.17 -12.61 -11.77
N HIS A 38 -7.38 -11.78 -11.08
CA HIS A 38 -6.56 -12.20 -9.95
C HIS A 38 -6.22 -11.02 -9.04
N ILE A 39 -6.35 -11.23 -7.72
CA ILE A 39 -5.94 -10.30 -6.68
C ILE A 39 -4.66 -10.83 -6.05
N HIS A 40 -3.56 -10.08 -6.18
CA HIS A 40 -2.27 -10.44 -5.57
C HIS A 40 -2.28 -10.14 -4.08
N HIS A 41 -2.79 -8.96 -3.72
CA HIS A 41 -2.83 -8.53 -2.33
C HIS A 41 -3.84 -7.40 -2.12
N ILE A 42 -4.20 -7.15 -0.86
CA ILE A 42 -5.02 -6.01 -0.45
C ILE A 42 -4.24 -5.28 0.63
N LYS A 43 -3.98 -3.99 0.42
CA LYS A 43 -3.19 -3.15 1.33
C LYS A 43 -3.97 -1.93 1.80
N VAL A 44 -3.81 -1.61 3.07
CA VAL A 44 -4.32 -0.35 3.66
C VAL A 44 -3.23 0.70 3.61
N VAL A 45 -3.59 1.89 3.09
CA VAL A 45 -2.75 3.09 3.13
C VAL A 45 -3.58 4.24 3.67
N GLU A 46 -3.18 4.80 4.80
CA GLU A 46 -3.99 5.77 5.56
C GLU A 46 -5.39 5.19 5.84
N ASN A 47 -6.45 5.80 5.31
CA ASN A 47 -7.84 5.35 5.44
C ASN A 47 -8.39 4.70 4.16
N LYS A 48 -7.53 4.36 3.21
CA LYS A 48 -7.89 3.76 1.93
C LYS A 48 -7.49 2.29 1.86
N VAL A 49 -8.27 1.51 1.11
CA VAL A 49 -8.00 0.11 0.81
C VAL A 49 -7.62 -0.01 -0.65
N PHE A 50 -6.42 -0.46 -0.92
CA PHE A 50 -5.92 -0.73 -2.27
C PHE A 50 -5.94 -2.22 -2.58
N VAL A 51 -6.37 -2.55 -3.79
CA VAL A 51 -6.40 -3.91 -4.33
C VAL A 51 -5.38 -4.00 -5.45
N LEU A 52 -4.41 -4.89 -5.30
CA LEU A 52 -3.33 -5.13 -6.24
C LEU A 52 -3.74 -6.26 -7.17
N THR A 53 -3.72 -6.02 -8.47
CA THR A 53 -4.20 -6.98 -9.47
C THR A 53 -3.31 -7.04 -10.70
N HIS A 54 -3.53 -8.04 -11.56
CA HIS A 54 -2.91 -8.10 -12.90
C HIS A 54 -3.31 -6.92 -13.80
N GLU A 55 -4.49 -6.34 -13.57
CA GLU A 55 -5.02 -5.27 -14.42
C GLU A 55 -4.62 -3.87 -13.94
N GLY A 56 -4.02 -3.76 -12.75
CA GLY A 56 -3.57 -2.50 -12.17
C GLY A 56 -3.80 -2.38 -10.67
N LEU A 57 -3.61 -1.17 -10.17
CA LEU A 57 -3.91 -0.79 -8.80
C LEU A 57 -5.33 -0.23 -8.73
N TYR A 58 -6.14 -0.73 -7.80
CA TYR A 58 -7.50 -0.25 -7.57
C TYR A 58 -7.67 0.24 -6.14
N GLU A 59 -8.56 1.22 -5.93
CA GLU A 59 -9.04 1.65 -4.62
C GLU A 59 -10.44 1.08 -4.39
N LEU A 60 -10.64 0.36 -3.29
CA LEU A 60 -11.95 -0.12 -2.87
C LEU A 60 -12.76 1.06 -2.31
N VAL A 61 -13.87 1.41 -2.96
CA VAL A 61 -14.66 2.62 -2.65
C VAL A 61 -16.04 2.32 -2.05
N GLY A 62 -16.38 1.05 -1.91
CA GLY A 62 -17.66 0.61 -1.34
C GLY A 62 -17.77 -0.91 -1.33
N LYS A 63 -18.91 -1.42 -0.92
CA LYS A 63 -19.15 -2.87 -0.91
C LYS A 63 -18.95 -3.44 -2.31
N ASN A 64 -17.95 -4.28 -2.47
CA ASN A 64 -17.61 -4.95 -3.74
C ASN A 64 -17.42 -3.98 -4.93
N LYS A 65 -17.03 -2.70 -4.69
CA LYS A 65 -16.82 -1.69 -5.74
C LYS A 65 -15.44 -1.08 -5.61
N MET A 66 -14.72 -1.01 -6.73
CA MET A 66 -13.39 -0.45 -6.79
C MET A 66 -13.19 0.45 -8.01
N ASN A 67 -12.35 1.45 -7.88
CA ASN A 67 -11.94 2.34 -8.95
C ASN A 67 -10.48 2.08 -9.31
N LEU A 68 -10.18 2.07 -10.62
CA LEU A 68 -8.81 2.03 -11.10
C LEU A 68 -8.08 3.29 -10.65
N VAL A 69 -6.88 3.14 -10.10
CA VAL A 69 -6.02 4.23 -9.66
C VAL A 69 -5.07 4.63 -10.78
N GLY A 70 -5.19 5.87 -11.24
CA GLY A 70 -4.35 6.42 -12.31
C GLY A 70 -4.68 5.89 -13.69
N LYS A 71 -3.76 6.12 -14.63
CA LYS A 71 -3.87 5.70 -16.04
C LYS A 71 -2.87 4.60 -16.41
N ASP A 72 -1.77 4.53 -15.68
CA ASP A 72 -0.70 3.57 -15.92
C ASP A 72 -1.11 2.21 -15.35
N LYS A 73 -1.59 1.36 -16.24
CA LYS A 73 -1.93 -0.02 -15.91
C LYS A 73 -0.67 -0.87 -15.96
N PHE A 74 -0.38 -1.55 -14.88
CA PHE A 74 0.65 -2.58 -14.81
C PHE A 74 0.25 -3.63 -13.79
N ASP A 75 0.78 -4.81 -13.92
CA ASP A 75 0.58 -5.90 -12.97
C ASP A 75 1.32 -5.58 -11.67
N VAL A 76 0.56 -5.24 -10.61
CA VAL A 76 1.11 -4.77 -9.33
C VAL A 76 1.36 -5.95 -8.41
N MET A 77 2.62 -6.39 -8.31
CA MET A 77 3.02 -7.54 -7.48
C MET A 77 3.42 -7.10 -6.07
N GLY A 78 4.38 -6.20 -5.94
CA GLY A 78 4.82 -5.61 -4.69
C GLY A 78 4.31 -4.20 -4.49
N PHE A 79 3.87 -3.87 -3.26
CA PHE A 79 3.34 -2.55 -2.96
C PHE A 79 3.52 -2.19 -1.49
N THR A 80 3.97 -0.96 -1.25
CA THR A 80 4.12 -0.40 0.10
C THR A 80 4.09 1.13 0.05
N THR A 81 4.35 1.78 1.17
CA THR A 81 4.48 3.23 1.27
C THR A 81 5.81 3.67 1.85
N LEU A 82 6.25 4.88 1.46
CA LEU A 82 7.34 5.62 2.09
C LEU A 82 6.83 7.03 2.41
N GLY A 83 6.44 7.26 3.67
CA GLY A 83 5.66 8.41 4.04
C GLY A 83 4.33 8.44 3.28
N LYS A 84 4.05 9.53 2.57
CA LYS A 84 2.84 9.65 1.73
C LYS A 84 3.01 9.09 0.31
N ALA A 85 4.20 8.70 -0.08
CA ALA A 85 4.44 8.17 -1.42
C ALA A 85 4.06 6.69 -1.49
N LEU A 86 3.42 6.29 -2.58
CA LEU A 86 3.20 4.89 -2.93
C LEU A 86 4.45 4.36 -3.65
N VAL A 87 4.82 3.13 -3.35
CA VAL A 87 5.95 2.43 -3.97
C VAL A 87 5.47 1.07 -4.45
N ALA A 88 5.81 0.72 -5.68
CA ALA A 88 5.34 -0.51 -6.30
C ALA A 88 6.42 -1.19 -7.14
N SER A 89 6.21 -2.46 -7.44
CA SER A 89 6.97 -3.28 -8.37
C SER A 89 6.04 -4.26 -9.09
N GLY A 90 6.50 -4.86 -10.19
CA GLY A 90 5.74 -5.85 -10.94
C GLY A 90 6.08 -5.85 -12.43
N HIS A 91 5.08 -6.10 -13.28
CA HIS A 91 5.26 -6.27 -14.71
C HIS A 91 4.45 -5.25 -15.54
N PRO A 92 4.95 -4.85 -16.73
CA PRO A 92 4.20 -3.97 -17.60
C PRO A 92 2.96 -4.68 -18.16
N SER A 93 1.85 -3.96 -18.30
CA SER A 93 0.70 -4.46 -19.04
C SER A 93 1.03 -4.69 -20.51
N LYS A 94 0.29 -5.57 -21.17
CA LYS A 94 0.44 -5.85 -22.60
C LYS A 94 0.36 -4.58 -23.42
N GLY A 95 1.38 -4.33 -24.25
CA GLY A 95 1.48 -3.14 -25.10
C GLY A 95 2.06 -1.90 -24.38
N SER A 96 2.39 -1.98 -23.10
CA SER A 96 3.14 -0.94 -22.39
C SER A 96 4.56 -0.80 -22.92
N LYS A 97 5.11 0.42 -22.85
CA LYS A 97 6.54 0.68 -23.15
C LYS A 97 7.43 0.60 -21.90
N MET A 98 6.87 0.27 -20.75
CA MET A 98 7.65 0.09 -19.53
C MET A 98 8.57 -1.12 -19.66
N PRO A 99 9.77 -1.11 -19.08
CA PRO A 99 10.65 -2.28 -19.00
C PRO A 99 9.98 -3.44 -18.27
N ASN A 100 10.43 -4.67 -18.53
CA ASN A 100 9.97 -5.87 -17.84
C ASN A 100 11.16 -6.61 -17.22
N PRO A 101 11.19 -6.78 -15.88
CA PRO A 101 10.27 -6.20 -14.89
C PRO A 101 10.38 -4.69 -14.79
N ILE A 102 9.37 -4.04 -14.18
CA ILE A 102 9.39 -2.57 -14.06
C ILE A 102 10.39 -2.06 -13.02
N GLY A 103 10.97 -2.97 -12.22
CA GLY A 103 11.82 -2.63 -11.09
C GLY A 103 11.03 -1.94 -9.97
N LEU A 104 11.63 -0.93 -9.33
CA LEU A 104 10.97 -0.14 -8.30
C LEU A 104 10.45 1.17 -8.88
N VAL A 105 9.15 1.42 -8.75
CA VAL A 105 8.49 2.66 -9.17
C VAL A 105 7.85 3.36 -7.97
N LYS A 106 7.69 4.68 -8.06
CA LYS A 106 7.15 5.53 -7.01
C LYS A 106 6.12 6.50 -7.57
N SER A 107 5.02 6.70 -6.83
CA SER A 107 4.03 7.74 -7.04
C SER A 107 3.99 8.69 -5.84
N ILE A 108 3.86 10.00 -6.12
CA ILE A 108 3.67 11.04 -5.09
C ILE A 108 2.31 11.73 -5.21
N ASP A 109 1.48 11.25 -6.12
CA ASP A 109 0.16 11.80 -6.47
C ASP A 109 -0.97 10.76 -6.30
N GLY A 110 -0.78 9.86 -5.32
CA GLY A 110 -1.77 8.84 -4.95
C GLY A 110 -1.94 7.73 -5.97
N GLY A 111 -0.93 7.46 -6.80
CA GLY A 111 -0.95 6.42 -7.84
C GLY A 111 -1.38 6.92 -9.21
N SER A 112 -1.64 8.23 -9.37
CA SER A 112 -2.06 8.79 -10.66
C SER A 112 -0.97 8.72 -11.72
N THR A 113 0.29 8.91 -11.32
CA THR A 113 1.48 8.72 -12.17
C THR A 113 2.60 8.00 -11.40
N TRP A 114 3.43 7.27 -12.13
CA TRP A 114 4.52 6.49 -11.59
C TRP A 114 5.85 6.86 -12.23
N LYS A 115 6.91 6.95 -11.41
CA LYS A 115 8.28 7.21 -11.87
C LYS A 115 9.21 6.12 -11.38
N ALA A 116 10.08 5.62 -12.25
CA ALA A 116 11.11 4.67 -11.89
C ALA A 116 12.08 5.26 -10.86
N ILE A 117 12.46 4.45 -9.86
CA ILE A 117 13.49 4.78 -8.86
C ILE A 117 14.77 4.02 -9.17
N SER A 118 14.69 2.69 -9.29
CA SER A 118 15.86 1.80 -9.43
C SER A 118 15.49 0.42 -9.94
N LEU A 119 16.47 -0.39 -10.26
CA LEU A 119 16.37 -1.82 -10.61
C LEU A 119 15.45 -2.10 -11.80
N VAL A 120 15.34 -1.12 -12.70
CA VAL A 120 14.49 -1.19 -13.89
C VAL A 120 15.01 -2.25 -14.86
N GLY A 121 14.16 -3.21 -15.21
CA GLY A 121 14.54 -4.37 -16.02
C GLY A 121 15.35 -5.44 -15.28
N GLU A 122 15.59 -5.27 -13.98
CA GLU A 122 16.50 -6.13 -13.22
C GLU A 122 15.78 -6.95 -12.15
N VAL A 123 14.76 -6.37 -11.46
CA VAL A 123 14.15 -6.97 -10.26
C VAL A 123 12.64 -6.94 -10.34
N ASP A 124 12.03 -8.03 -9.90
CA ASP A 124 10.60 -8.24 -9.76
C ASP A 124 10.25 -8.51 -8.28
N PHE A 125 9.90 -7.45 -7.55
CA PHE A 125 9.51 -7.59 -6.17
C PHE A 125 8.06 -8.05 -6.03
N HIS A 126 7.84 -9.27 -5.56
CA HIS A 126 6.53 -9.79 -5.16
C HIS A 126 6.17 -9.49 -3.70
N PHE A 127 7.13 -9.08 -2.91
CA PHE A 127 6.95 -8.57 -1.56
C PHE A 127 7.68 -7.23 -1.45
N LEU A 128 7.01 -6.23 -0.90
CA LEU A 128 7.60 -4.93 -0.55
C LEU A 128 7.04 -4.50 0.80
N GLU A 129 7.94 -4.12 1.71
CA GLU A 129 7.56 -3.50 2.98
C GLU A 129 8.47 -2.31 3.26
N GLY A 130 7.89 -1.20 3.73
CA GLY A 130 8.58 0.07 3.91
C GLY A 130 8.25 0.78 5.20
N SER A 131 9.26 1.43 5.80
CA SER A 131 9.11 2.32 6.96
C SER A 131 10.22 3.37 6.96
N GLY A 132 9.85 4.65 7.07
CA GLY A 132 10.82 5.74 6.97
C GLY A 132 11.55 5.76 5.64
N ASN A 133 12.85 5.50 5.64
CA ASN A 133 13.68 5.34 4.44
C ASN A 133 14.05 3.88 4.14
N ASP A 134 13.64 2.96 5.02
CA ASP A 134 13.94 1.54 4.89
C ASP A 134 12.92 0.86 3.98
N LEU A 135 13.41 0.04 3.06
CA LEU A 135 12.62 -0.86 2.22
C LEU A 135 13.21 -2.26 2.25
N TYR A 136 12.36 -3.25 2.34
CA TYR A 136 12.66 -4.64 2.07
C TYR A 136 11.82 -5.11 0.89
N GLY A 137 12.47 -5.84 -0.02
CA GLY A 137 11.81 -6.45 -1.16
C GLY A 137 12.29 -7.88 -1.37
N ALA A 138 11.37 -8.80 -1.63
CA ALA A 138 11.72 -10.14 -2.06
C ALA A 138 11.59 -10.22 -3.59
N ASP A 139 12.73 -10.45 -4.24
CA ASP A 139 12.81 -10.61 -5.68
C ASP A 139 12.36 -12.00 -6.09
N ALA A 140 11.33 -12.08 -6.93
CA ALA A 140 10.77 -13.34 -7.39
C ALA A 140 11.68 -14.10 -8.36
N GLN A 141 12.57 -13.39 -9.06
CA GLN A 141 13.48 -14.01 -10.04
C GLN A 141 14.63 -14.76 -9.35
N THR A 142 15.22 -14.16 -8.33
CA THR A 142 16.36 -14.73 -7.62
C THR A 142 16.00 -15.41 -6.30
N GLY A 143 14.80 -15.14 -5.78
CA GLY A 143 14.38 -15.56 -4.44
C GLY A 143 15.07 -14.80 -3.30
N ASN A 144 15.85 -13.77 -3.59
CA ASN A 144 16.61 -13.04 -2.58
C ASN A 144 15.74 -11.99 -1.87
N LEU A 145 15.97 -11.86 -0.57
CA LEU A 145 15.56 -10.68 0.19
C LEU A 145 16.57 -9.57 -0.04
N MET A 146 16.09 -8.40 -0.41
CA MET A 146 16.90 -7.21 -0.63
C MET A 146 16.52 -6.10 0.35
N TYR A 147 17.48 -5.30 0.73
CA TYR A 147 17.32 -4.18 1.66
C TYR A 147 17.87 -2.87 1.08
N SER A 148 17.09 -1.81 1.21
CA SER A 148 17.49 -0.43 0.93
C SER A 148 17.27 0.42 2.18
N LYS A 149 18.27 1.26 2.53
CA LYS A 149 18.20 2.26 3.61
C LYS A 149 17.98 3.69 3.12
N ASN A 150 17.76 3.88 1.83
CA ASN A 150 17.68 5.20 1.19
C ASN A 150 16.50 5.32 0.21
N SER A 151 15.34 4.84 0.66
CA SER A 151 14.07 4.94 -0.09
C SER A 151 14.13 4.25 -1.46
N GLY A 152 14.80 3.12 -1.54
CA GLY A 152 14.88 2.31 -2.75
C GLY A 152 15.89 2.78 -3.80
N LYS A 153 16.74 3.78 -3.52
CA LYS A 153 17.73 4.26 -4.49
C LYS A 153 18.87 3.27 -4.72
N THR A 154 19.34 2.62 -3.66
CA THR A 154 20.34 1.55 -3.72
C THR A 154 19.95 0.39 -2.84
N TRP A 155 20.40 -0.80 -3.21
CA TRP A 155 19.99 -2.04 -2.58
C TRP A 155 21.20 -2.91 -2.23
N SER A 156 21.03 -3.73 -1.20
CA SER A 156 21.95 -4.79 -0.81
C SER A 156 21.18 -6.10 -0.72
N SER A 157 21.70 -7.17 -1.30
CA SER A 157 21.13 -8.51 -1.10
C SER A 157 21.43 -8.99 0.31
N LEU A 158 20.42 -9.57 0.94
CA LEU A 158 20.51 -10.26 2.23
C LEU A 158 20.57 -11.79 2.08
N GLY A 159 20.63 -12.26 0.82
CA GLY A 159 20.59 -13.68 0.48
C GLY A 159 19.14 -14.18 0.32
N MET A 160 19.00 -15.51 0.25
CA MET A 160 17.70 -16.18 0.02
C MET A 160 16.67 -15.76 1.08
N ASN A 161 15.49 -15.32 0.63
CA ASN A 161 14.38 -15.04 1.51
C ASN A 161 13.83 -16.33 2.12
N THR A 162 13.79 -16.38 3.42
CA THR A 162 13.23 -17.52 4.19
C THR A 162 12.10 -17.10 5.12
N TYR A 163 11.67 -15.84 5.02
CA TYR A 163 10.60 -15.28 5.82
C TYR A 163 9.28 -15.31 5.05
N THR A 164 8.21 -15.60 5.75
CA THR A 164 6.84 -15.60 5.18
C THR A 164 6.20 -14.22 5.29
N ASP A 165 6.66 -13.39 6.24
CA ASP A 165 6.21 -12.01 6.41
C ASP A 165 7.24 -11.21 7.21
N ILE A 166 7.26 -9.87 7.00
CA ILE A 166 8.21 -8.95 7.66
C ILE A 166 7.46 -7.66 7.98
N ALA A 167 7.53 -7.23 9.25
CA ALA A 167 7.03 -5.93 9.69
C ALA A 167 8.16 -5.05 10.20
N LEU A 168 8.26 -3.83 9.66
CA LEU A 168 9.31 -2.87 9.99
C LEU A 168 8.88 -2.01 11.18
N SER A 169 9.83 -1.74 12.09
CA SER A 169 9.62 -0.79 13.17
C SER A 169 9.34 0.61 12.60
N PRO A 170 8.25 1.27 12.99
CA PRO A 170 7.98 2.64 12.56
C PRO A 170 8.91 3.67 13.22
N ALA A 171 9.57 3.29 14.33
CA ALA A 171 10.39 4.18 15.14
C ALA A 171 11.89 4.01 14.94
N THR A 172 12.36 2.84 14.49
CA THR A 172 13.79 2.50 14.50
C THR A 172 14.22 1.87 13.17
N SER A 173 15.05 2.58 12.41
CA SER A 173 15.63 2.07 11.15
C SER A 173 16.45 0.81 11.39
N GLY A 174 16.34 -0.15 10.48
CA GLY A 174 16.99 -1.45 10.57
C GLY A 174 16.41 -2.41 11.61
N MET A 175 15.38 -1.98 12.36
CA MET A 175 14.66 -2.87 13.28
C MET A 175 13.41 -3.42 12.61
N ALA A 176 13.24 -4.74 12.63
CA ALA A 176 12.09 -5.43 12.07
C ALA A 176 11.80 -6.73 12.82
N ILE A 177 10.59 -7.21 12.69
CA ILE A 177 10.20 -8.57 13.10
C ILE A 177 9.78 -9.33 11.85
N ALA A 178 10.27 -10.54 11.70
CA ALA A 178 9.92 -11.44 10.61
C ALA A 178 9.31 -12.74 11.14
N ILE A 179 8.44 -13.33 10.32
CA ILE A 179 7.89 -14.66 10.56
C ILE A 179 8.70 -15.68 9.76
N LYS A 180 9.20 -16.70 10.45
CA LYS A 180 9.84 -17.88 9.84
C LYS A 180 9.33 -19.12 10.53
N ASN A 181 8.77 -20.06 9.78
CA ASN A 181 8.18 -21.30 10.32
C ASN A 181 7.14 -21.01 11.44
N SER A 182 6.32 -19.97 11.25
CA SER A 182 5.33 -19.47 12.23
C SER A 182 5.93 -18.96 13.55
N GLU A 183 7.24 -18.72 13.62
CA GLU A 183 7.95 -18.15 14.76
C GLU A 183 8.41 -16.72 14.47
N LEU A 184 8.53 -15.90 15.51
CA LEU A 184 8.99 -14.51 15.38
C LEU A 184 10.49 -14.39 15.56
N LEU A 185 11.12 -13.69 14.64
CA LEU A 185 12.54 -13.32 14.66
C LEU A 185 12.66 -11.79 14.68
N LEU A 186 13.30 -11.25 15.70
CA LEU A 186 13.63 -9.83 15.79
C LEU A 186 15.01 -9.57 15.22
N THR A 187 15.11 -8.60 14.34
CA THR A 187 16.39 -7.96 13.99
C THR A 187 16.44 -6.51 14.49
N LYS A 188 17.66 -6.02 14.77
CA LYS A 188 17.95 -4.61 15.09
C LYS A 188 19.00 -4.01 14.15
N ASN A 189 19.40 -4.75 13.13
CA ASN A 189 20.51 -4.40 12.25
C ASN A 189 20.27 -4.86 10.80
N ALA A 190 19.03 -4.72 10.33
CA ALA A 190 18.62 -5.05 8.96
C ALA A 190 18.97 -6.50 8.57
N PHE A 191 18.60 -7.45 9.41
CA PHE A 191 18.79 -8.90 9.22
C PHE A 191 20.26 -9.38 9.11
N LYS A 192 21.24 -8.56 9.49
CA LYS A 192 22.61 -9.07 9.69
C LYS A 192 22.68 -10.11 10.82
N SER A 193 21.78 -9.98 11.78
CA SER A 193 21.52 -11.01 12.81
C SER A 193 20.07 -10.96 13.27
N THR A 194 19.57 -12.08 13.77
CA THR A 194 18.22 -12.21 14.30
C THR A 194 18.23 -12.90 15.66
N THR A 195 17.25 -12.56 16.49
CA THR A 195 16.99 -13.20 17.76
C THR A 195 15.57 -13.73 17.80
N LYS A 196 15.39 -14.99 18.13
CA LYS A 196 14.06 -15.60 18.27
C LYS A 196 13.33 -15.00 19.46
N ILE A 197 12.08 -14.56 19.23
CA ILE A 197 11.18 -14.16 20.30
C ILE A 197 10.42 -15.39 20.77
N LYS A 198 10.61 -15.78 22.03
CA LYS A 198 9.87 -16.92 22.60
C LYS A 198 8.39 -16.59 22.67
N ASN A 199 7.57 -17.44 22.08
CA ASN A 199 6.13 -17.30 22.04
C ASN A 199 5.48 -18.68 21.85
N ALA A 200 4.27 -18.88 22.40
CA ALA A 200 3.47 -20.09 22.20
C ALA A 200 2.58 -20.02 20.96
N LEU A 201 2.29 -18.79 20.48
CA LEU A 201 1.44 -18.56 19.32
C LEU A 201 2.18 -18.90 18.02
N LYS A 202 1.43 -19.35 17.02
CA LYS A 202 1.91 -19.64 15.68
C LYS A 202 1.42 -18.57 14.73
N PHE A 203 2.29 -17.63 14.37
CA PHE A 203 1.92 -16.46 13.59
C PHE A 203 1.92 -16.75 12.10
N THR A 204 0.97 -16.12 11.39
CA THR A 204 0.82 -16.21 9.92
C THR A 204 1.04 -14.88 9.22
N GLN A 205 0.69 -13.76 9.87
CA GLN A 205 0.84 -12.40 9.36
C GLN A 205 1.25 -11.47 10.50
N ILE A 206 1.96 -10.39 10.16
CA ILE A 206 2.43 -9.40 11.13
C ILE A 206 2.44 -8.00 10.52
N GLU A 207 2.02 -6.99 11.28
CA GLU A 207 2.04 -5.57 10.91
C GLU A 207 2.52 -4.72 12.09
N TRP A 208 3.45 -3.80 11.84
CA TRP A 208 3.98 -2.92 12.88
C TRP A 208 3.70 -1.46 12.53
N ARG A 209 2.88 -0.81 13.35
CA ARG A 209 2.48 0.61 13.19
C ARG A 209 2.79 1.38 14.47
N ASN A 210 2.67 2.71 14.44
CA ASN A 210 2.86 3.52 15.65
C ASN A 210 1.87 3.12 16.76
N SER A 211 0.68 2.69 16.39
CA SER A 211 -0.37 2.21 17.30
C SER A 211 -0.08 0.85 17.95
N GLY A 212 0.92 0.09 17.48
CA GLY A 212 1.31 -1.21 18.02
C GLY A 212 1.78 -2.21 16.99
N LEU A 213 2.20 -3.36 17.49
CA LEU A 213 2.52 -4.52 16.69
C LEU A 213 1.31 -5.46 16.69
N TYR A 214 0.82 -5.82 15.51
CA TYR A 214 -0.35 -6.67 15.32
C TYR A 214 0.04 -7.95 14.60
N ALA A 215 -0.60 -9.08 14.93
CA ALA A 215 -0.34 -10.35 14.28
C ALA A 215 -1.56 -11.26 14.27
N LEU A 216 -1.62 -12.10 13.24
CA LEU A 216 -2.62 -13.17 13.15
C LEU A 216 -2.03 -14.50 13.65
N SER A 217 -2.83 -15.22 14.46
CA SER A 217 -2.53 -16.58 14.90
C SER A 217 -3.82 -17.36 15.06
N GLY A 218 -3.92 -18.53 14.42
CA GLY A 218 -5.15 -19.32 14.42
C GLY A 218 -6.30 -18.52 13.77
N THR A 219 -7.38 -18.32 14.52
CA THR A 219 -8.54 -17.53 14.10
C THR A 219 -8.56 -16.11 14.68
N SER A 220 -7.48 -15.68 15.34
CA SER A 220 -7.51 -14.44 16.13
C SER A 220 -6.46 -13.44 15.70
N LEU A 221 -6.80 -12.17 15.95
CA LEU A 221 -5.91 -11.01 15.87
C LEU A 221 -5.37 -10.70 17.27
N TYR A 222 -4.07 -10.50 17.35
CA TYR A 222 -3.34 -10.15 18.57
C TYR A 222 -2.65 -8.80 18.43
N ASN A 223 -2.41 -8.15 19.57
CA ASN A 223 -1.59 -6.94 19.67
C ASN A 223 -0.49 -7.12 20.71
N SER A 224 0.67 -6.55 20.43
CA SER A 224 1.80 -6.44 21.35
C SER A 224 2.28 -4.99 21.43
N SER A 225 2.54 -4.51 22.64
CA SER A 225 3.14 -3.21 22.93
C SER A 225 4.62 -3.28 23.33
N ASP A 226 5.21 -4.47 23.37
CA ASP A 226 6.56 -4.74 23.86
C ASP A 226 7.46 -5.44 22.83
N SER A 227 7.21 -5.14 21.54
CA SER A 227 7.94 -5.68 20.39
C SER A 227 7.83 -7.21 20.29
N GLY A 228 6.63 -7.75 20.54
CA GLY A 228 6.29 -9.15 20.32
C GLY A 228 6.63 -10.09 21.47
N LYS A 229 7.05 -9.59 22.64
CA LYS A 229 7.36 -10.44 23.80
C LYS A 229 6.08 -10.98 24.44
N THR A 230 5.07 -10.12 24.60
CA THR A 230 3.75 -10.51 25.12
C THR A 230 2.66 -10.09 24.14
N TRP A 231 1.56 -10.84 24.13
CA TRP A 231 0.46 -10.65 23.19
C TRP A 231 -0.88 -10.65 23.90
N LYS A 232 -1.74 -9.73 23.49
CA LYS A 232 -3.13 -9.64 23.92
C LYS A 232 -4.03 -9.92 22.74
N GLU A 233 -4.97 -10.86 22.88
CA GLU A 233 -6.02 -11.08 21.89
C GLU A 233 -6.94 -9.86 21.82
N LEU A 234 -7.19 -9.38 20.60
CA LEU A 234 -8.08 -8.25 20.33
C LEU A 234 -9.42 -8.69 19.76
N ASN A 235 -9.38 -9.66 18.84
CA ASN A 235 -10.57 -10.11 18.12
C ASN A 235 -10.41 -11.55 17.64
N THR A 236 -11.54 -12.27 17.54
CA THR A 236 -11.60 -13.63 16.99
C THR A 236 -12.58 -13.66 15.83
N PHE A 237 -12.21 -14.29 14.74
CA PHE A 237 -12.99 -14.42 13.52
C PHE A 237 -13.63 -15.81 13.43
N LYS A 238 -14.71 -15.94 12.63
CA LYS A 238 -15.41 -17.22 12.42
C LYS A 238 -14.59 -18.24 11.60
N GLY A 239 -13.52 -17.80 10.93
CA GLY A 239 -12.61 -18.63 10.15
C GLY A 239 -11.18 -18.12 10.24
N ALA A 240 -10.23 -18.85 9.67
CA ALA A 240 -8.83 -18.43 9.65
C ALA A 240 -8.67 -17.17 8.79
N PRO A 241 -8.14 -16.06 9.35
CA PRO A 241 -7.85 -14.87 8.58
C PRO A 241 -6.64 -15.09 7.65
N GLY A 242 -6.72 -14.50 6.43
CA GLY A 242 -5.70 -14.65 5.40
C GLY A 242 -4.75 -13.46 5.36
N ILE A 243 -5.27 -12.25 5.13
CA ILE A 243 -4.50 -11.02 5.00
C ILE A 243 -4.72 -10.14 6.22
N LEU A 244 -3.63 -9.63 6.77
CA LEU A 244 -3.62 -8.51 7.70
C LEU A 244 -2.94 -7.34 7.01
N SER A 245 -3.60 -6.19 6.96
CA SER A 245 -2.96 -4.95 6.55
C SER A 245 -3.45 -3.80 7.42
N ALA A 246 -2.53 -2.97 7.88
CA ALA A 246 -2.87 -1.88 8.78
C ALA A 246 -2.14 -0.58 8.43
N SER A 247 -2.79 0.53 8.72
CA SER A 247 -2.21 1.85 8.93
C SER A 247 -2.46 2.28 10.38
N ASP A 248 -2.07 3.49 10.74
CA ASP A 248 -2.44 4.05 12.06
C ASP A 248 -3.93 4.45 12.14
N GLN A 249 -4.66 4.46 11.02
CA GLN A 249 -6.07 4.92 10.93
C GLN A 249 -7.05 3.78 10.63
N LEU A 250 -6.63 2.78 9.87
CA LEU A 250 -7.48 1.71 9.40
C LEU A 250 -6.73 0.37 9.45
N MET A 251 -7.42 -0.67 9.84
CA MET A 251 -6.94 -2.04 9.76
C MET A 251 -7.87 -2.85 8.89
N LEU A 252 -7.33 -3.79 8.14
CA LEU A 252 -8.04 -4.71 7.30
C LEU A 252 -7.64 -6.15 7.63
N VAL A 253 -8.63 -7.03 7.67
CA VAL A 253 -8.44 -8.48 7.77
C VAL A 253 -9.36 -9.15 6.75
N THR A 254 -8.85 -10.14 6.03
CA THR A 254 -9.69 -11.01 5.19
C THR A 254 -9.98 -12.33 5.88
N VAL A 255 -11.19 -12.86 5.70
CA VAL A 255 -11.59 -14.20 6.16
C VAL A 255 -12.33 -14.89 5.01
N GLY A 256 -11.66 -15.85 4.37
CA GLY A 256 -12.15 -16.36 3.08
C GLY A 256 -12.21 -15.24 2.03
N ALA A 257 -13.37 -15.05 1.41
CA ALA A 257 -13.61 -13.96 0.46
C ALA A 257 -14.06 -12.64 1.12
N ASP A 258 -14.39 -12.67 2.40
CA ASP A 258 -14.90 -11.50 3.11
C ASP A 258 -13.77 -10.56 3.54
N ILE A 259 -14.01 -9.25 3.38
CA ILE A 259 -13.11 -8.19 3.80
C ILE A 259 -13.71 -7.46 5.00
N TYR A 260 -12.96 -7.41 6.08
CA TYR A 260 -13.32 -6.73 7.32
C TYR A 260 -12.40 -5.56 7.58
N THR A 261 -12.94 -4.43 8.02
CA THR A 261 -12.16 -3.26 8.41
C THR A 261 -12.46 -2.80 9.84
N SER A 262 -11.44 -2.22 10.47
CA SER A 262 -11.51 -1.65 11.82
C SER A 262 -10.85 -0.27 11.83
N SER A 263 -11.54 0.73 12.40
CA SER A 263 -11.01 2.07 12.66
C SER A 263 -10.67 2.32 14.13
N ASP A 264 -10.70 1.28 14.97
CA ASP A 264 -10.43 1.35 16.41
C ASP A 264 -9.30 0.41 16.86
N ALA A 265 -8.27 0.30 15.99
CA ALA A 265 -7.07 -0.51 16.21
C ALA A 265 -7.36 -2.01 16.44
N GLY A 266 -8.31 -2.57 15.69
CA GLY A 266 -8.61 -4.00 15.67
C GLY A 266 -9.54 -4.48 16.77
N ARG A 267 -10.20 -3.58 17.51
CA ARG A 267 -11.13 -3.97 18.58
C ARG A 267 -12.50 -4.38 18.05
N LYS A 268 -12.98 -3.69 16.99
CA LYS A 268 -14.24 -4.00 16.33
C LYS A 268 -14.04 -4.00 14.82
N PHE A 269 -14.61 -4.98 14.16
CA PHE A 269 -14.56 -5.09 12.71
C PHE A 269 -15.93 -4.98 12.08
N LYS A 270 -15.98 -4.34 10.92
CA LYS A 270 -17.14 -4.26 10.03
C LYS A 270 -16.80 -4.92 8.71
N MET A 271 -17.65 -5.83 8.24
CA MET A 271 -17.55 -6.39 6.90
C MET A 271 -17.87 -5.30 5.86
N ILE A 272 -17.04 -5.18 4.84
CA ILE A 272 -17.18 -4.21 3.75
C ILE A 272 -17.27 -4.87 2.37
N SER A 273 -16.94 -6.14 2.24
CA SER A 273 -17.13 -6.97 1.04
C SER A 273 -17.30 -8.42 1.43
#